data_150177c3af41d4ccbd572fdfbd67d6a1
#
_entry.id   150177c3af41d4ccbd572fdfbd67d6a1
#
_cell.length_a   1.000
_cell.length_b   1.000
_cell.length_c   1.000
_cell.angle_alpha   90.00
_cell.angle_beta   90.00
_cell.angle_gamma   90.00
#
_symmetry.space_group_name_H-M   'P 1'
#
loop_
_entity.id
_entity.type
_entity.pdbx_description
1 polymer ?
#
loop_
_entity_poly.entity_id
_entity_poly.type
_entity_poly.pdbx_seq_one_letter_code
_entity_poly.pdbx_strand_id
1 'polypeptide(L)'
;VWLLTACNVSVDLPVVSSDSDLQFPDLAKTWDEGMPLGNATVGALVWQRDSALRFSLDRTDLWDLRPMDSISGPNNRFAWVREQVMKGDYLPVQKKFDHPYNQQPAPSKIPGAALEFSLEKLGSPSDVHLYLNNALCEATWENGATLKTFVHATEPVGWFVFENLPSSITPTLISPKYSTGGDKAGNSVEGQDLRRLGYKQGTIDEDANRITYHQEGWNGF
;
A
#
# COMPACT_ATOMS: atom_id res chain seq x y z
N VAL A 1 -24.10 46.33 -4.67
CA VAL A 1 -24.54 44.99 -4.98
C VAL A 1 -23.57 44.42 -6.01
N TRP A 2 -22.70 43.50 -5.58
CA TRP A 2 -21.81 42.79 -6.50
C TRP A 2 -22.45 41.44 -6.83
N LEU A 3 -22.84 41.24 -8.10
CA LEU A 3 -23.21 39.93 -8.59
C LEU A 3 -21.95 39.12 -8.86
N LEU A 4 -21.68 38.10 -8.05
CA LEU A 4 -20.74 37.03 -8.37
C LEU A 4 -21.42 36.07 -9.33
N THR A 5 -21.09 36.16 -10.62
CA THR A 5 -21.47 35.15 -11.61
C THR A 5 -20.48 33.98 -11.42
N ALA A 6 -20.95 32.89 -10.83
CA ALA A 6 -20.22 31.64 -10.81
C ALA A 6 -20.16 31.09 -12.25
N CYS A 7 -19.00 31.18 -12.88
CA CYS A 7 -18.73 30.43 -14.11
C CYS A 7 -18.63 28.94 -13.73
N ASN A 8 -19.68 28.18 -14.02
CA ASN A 8 -19.58 26.72 -14.04
C ASN A 8 -18.73 26.32 -15.26
N VAL A 9 -17.45 26.18 -15.08
CA VAL A 9 -16.61 25.50 -16.05
C VAL A 9 -16.84 24.00 -15.85
N SER A 10 -17.68 23.41 -16.68
CA SER A 10 -17.72 21.96 -16.82
C SER A 10 -16.41 21.54 -17.49
N VAL A 11 -15.50 20.99 -16.71
CA VAL A 11 -14.34 20.29 -17.27
C VAL A 11 -14.86 18.94 -17.75
N ASP A 12 -15.01 18.78 -19.06
CA ASP A 12 -15.23 17.48 -19.67
C ASP A 12 -13.96 16.63 -19.42
N LEU A 13 -14.01 15.82 -18.38
CA LEU A 13 -12.98 14.82 -18.15
C LEU A 13 -13.03 13.80 -19.30
N PRO A 14 -11.87 13.35 -19.81
CA PRO A 14 -11.87 12.30 -20.82
C PRO A 14 -12.60 11.08 -20.29
N VAL A 15 -13.55 10.57 -21.04
CA VAL A 15 -14.25 9.32 -20.71
C VAL A 15 -13.24 8.19 -20.83
N VAL A 16 -12.88 7.58 -19.71
CA VAL A 16 -12.06 6.38 -19.71
C VAL A 16 -12.90 5.24 -20.27
N SER A 17 -12.42 4.60 -21.35
CA SER A 17 -13.09 3.45 -21.94
C SER A 17 -13.07 2.27 -20.98
N SER A 18 -14.16 1.53 -20.90
CA SER A 18 -14.22 0.26 -20.16
C SER A 18 -13.25 -0.80 -20.69
N ASP A 19 -12.73 -0.65 -21.91
CA ASP A 19 -11.71 -1.53 -22.48
C ASP A 19 -10.37 -1.42 -21.74
N SER A 20 -10.19 -0.41 -20.89
CA SER A 20 -9.00 -0.20 -20.07
C SER A 20 -9.14 -0.70 -18.64
N ASP A 21 -10.34 -1.16 -18.25
CA ASP A 21 -10.57 -1.71 -16.92
C ASP A 21 -9.70 -2.96 -16.67
N LEU A 22 -9.37 -3.18 -15.41
CA LEU A 22 -8.63 -4.37 -15.01
C LEU A 22 -9.62 -5.43 -14.51
N GLN A 23 -9.61 -6.59 -15.13
CA GLN A 23 -10.46 -7.70 -14.74
C GLN A 23 -9.67 -9.01 -14.63
N PHE A 24 -9.86 -9.72 -13.52
CA PHE A 24 -9.18 -10.97 -13.21
C PHE A 24 -10.17 -11.99 -12.64
N PRO A 25 -9.94 -13.28 -12.90
CA PRO A 25 -10.84 -14.35 -12.43
C PRO A 25 -10.72 -14.64 -10.93
N ASP A 26 -9.73 -14.06 -10.24
CA ASP A 26 -9.45 -14.25 -8.80
C ASP A 26 -8.64 -13.07 -8.25
N LEU A 27 -8.53 -12.99 -6.93
CA LEU A 27 -7.59 -12.08 -6.28
C LEU A 27 -6.14 -12.53 -6.54
N ALA A 28 -5.26 -11.55 -6.76
CA ALA A 28 -3.82 -11.80 -6.78
C ALA A 28 -3.36 -12.50 -5.49
N LYS A 29 -2.42 -13.43 -5.61
CA LYS A 29 -1.86 -14.17 -4.47
C LYS A 29 -0.55 -13.56 -3.96
N THR A 30 -0.03 -12.57 -4.68
CA THR A 30 1.16 -11.80 -4.33
C THR A 30 0.84 -10.30 -4.33
N TRP A 31 1.53 -9.55 -3.48
CA TRP A 31 1.22 -8.13 -3.27
C TRP A 31 1.44 -7.27 -4.52
N ASP A 32 2.44 -7.61 -5.34
CA ASP A 32 2.85 -6.90 -6.55
C ASP A 32 1.87 -7.04 -7.72
N GLU A 33 0.92 -7.97 -7.62
CA GLU A 33 -0.18 -8.16 -8.57
C GLU A 33 -1.52 -7.63 -8.02
N GLY A 34 -1.53 -7.07 -6.82
CA GLY A 34 -2.73 -6.59 -6.14
C GLY A 34 -3.41 -5.42 -6.86
N MET A 35 -4.74 -5.30 -6.71
CA MET A 35 -5.50 -4.16 -7.24
C MET A 35 -5.18 -2.88 -6.49
N PRO A 36 -4.67 -1.84 -7.17
CA PRO A 36 -4.30 -0.59 -6.53
C PRO A 36 -5.50 0.34 -6.37
N LEU A 37 -5.69 0.88 -5.18
CA LEU A 37 -6.65 1.93 -4.87
C LEU A 37 -5.90 3.10 -4.21
N GLY A 38 -6.24 4.34 -4.55
CA GLY A 38 -5.59 5.48 -3.89
C GLY A 38 -5.99 6.84 -4.46
N ASN A 39 -5.66 7.88 -3.69
CA ASN A 39 -5.93 9.29 -4.02
C ASN A 39 -4.71 10.21 -3.84
N ALA A 40 -3.50 9.68 -3.95
CA ALA A 40 -2.23 10.35 -3.67
C ALA A 40 -1.95 10.68 -2.18
N THR A 41 -2.92 10.61 -1.29
CA THR A 41 -2.72 10.79 0.16
C THR A 41 -2.69 9.45 0.89
N VAL A 42 -3.68 8.62 0.63
CA VAL A 42 -3.77 7.24 1.13
C VAL A 42 -3.97 6.28 -0.01
N GLY A 43 -3.52 5.06 0.19
CA GLY A 43 -3.68 3.99 -0.77
C GLY A 43 -3.92 2.65 -0.10
N ALA A 44 -4.40 1.71 -0.89
CA ALA A 44 -4.54 0.32 -0.51
C ALA A 44 -4.21 -0.58 -1.69
N LEU A 45 -3.59 -1.71 -1.42
CA LEU A 45 -3.45 -2.83 -2.34
C LEU A 45 -4.39 -3.94 -1.91
N VAL A 46 -5.31 -4.33 -2.80
CA VAL A 46 -6.30 -5.37 -2.53
C VAL A 46 -5.81 -6.68 -3.16
N TRP A 47 -5.56 -7.69 -2.33
CA TRP A 47 -5.02 -8.98 -2.75
C TRP A 47 -5.35 -10.07 -1.74
N GLN A 48 -5.02 -11.31 -2.01
CA GLN A 48 -5.21 -12.43 -1.10
C GLN A 48 -3.89 -12.87 -0.50
N ARG A 49 -3.83 -12.88 0.85
CA ARG A 49 -2.74 -13.47 1.59
C ARG A 49 -3.25 -14.73 2.32
N ASP A 50 -2.74 -15.88 1.92
CA ASP A 50 -3.21 -17.15 2.45
C ASP A 50 -4.74 -17.30 2.30
N SER A 51 -5.47 -17.44 3.39
CA SER A 51 -6.95 -17.49 3.44
C SER A 51 -7.62 -16.16 3.79
N ALA A 52 -6.94 -15.04 3.61
CA ALA A 52 -7.46 -13.71 3.92
C ALA A 52 -7.47 -12.78 2.71
N LEU A 53 -8.58 -12.06 2.51
CA LEU A 53 -8.62 -10.85 1.70
C LEU A 53 -7.88 -9.76 2.46
N ARG A 54 -6.84 -9.20 1.86
CA ARG A 54 -5.97 -8.22 2.49
C ARG A 54 -6.03 -6.88 1.77
N PHE A 55 -6.17 -5.82 2.55
CA PHE A 55 -5.94 -4.44 2.16
C PHE A 55 -4.62 -4.00 2.79
N SER A 56 -3.54 -3.99 2.02
CA SER A 56 -2.27 -3.41 2.47
C SER A 56 -2.39 -1.89 2.38
N LEU A 57 -2.35 -1.22 3.52
CA LEU A 57 -2.59 0.22 3.61
C LEU A 57 -1.29 1.01 3.48
N ASP A 58 -1.38 2.15 2.85
CA ASP A 58 -0.26 3.07 2.69
C ASP A 58 -0.69 4.53 2.82
N ARG A 59 0.28 5.40 3.16
CA ARG A 59 0.15 6.86 3.15
C ARG A 59 1.41 7.47 2.55
N THR A 60 1.25 8.59 1.86
CA THR A 60 2.37 9.26 1.19
C THR A 60 3.40 9.86 2.15
N ASP A 61 3.02 10.13 3.39
CA ASP A 61 3.88 10.69 4.44
C ASP A 61 4.59 9.63 5.31
N LEU A 62 4.38 8.33 5.05
CA LEU A 62 5.05 7.25 5.76
C LEU A 62 6.48 7.06 5.25
N TRP A 63 7.35 8.03 5.53
CA TRP A 63 8.75 8.01 5.19
C TRP A 63 9.64 8.30 6.39
N ASP A 64 10.72 7.54 6.50
CA ASP A 64 11.85 7.90 7.37
C ASP A 64 12.81 8.78 6.58
N LEU A 65 12.87 10.05 6.91
CA LEU A 65 13.68 11.04 6.21
C LEU A 65 15.03 11.31 6.90
N ARG A 66 15.43 10.47 7.84
CA ARG A 66 16.76 10.60 8.45
C ARG A 66 17.84 10.55 7.37
N PRO A 67 18.85 11.39 7.43
CA PRO A 67 19.93 11.37 6.44
C PRO A 67 20.74 10.09 6.52
N MET A 68 21.25 9.63 5.39
CA MET A 68 22.15 8.50 5.27
C MET A 68 23.45 8.96 4.62
N ASP A 69 24.50 9.16 5.42
CA ASP A 69 25.79 9.69 4.96
C ASP A 69 26.50 8.75 3.98
N SER A 70 26.25 7.44 4.11
CA SER A 70 26.89 6.42 3.26
C SER A 70 26.51 6.50 1.78
N ILE A 71 25.38 7.14 1.44
CA ILE A 71 24.96 7.37 0.03
C ILE A 71 25.37 8.73 -0.51
N SER A 72 26.08 9.55 0.27
CA SER A 72 26.63 10.83 -0.18
C SER A 72 28.06 10.67 -0.77
N GLY A 73 28.57 11.72 -1.37
CA GLY A 73 29.94 11.78 -1.88
C GLY A 73 30.07 11.80 -3.40
N PRO A 74 31.33 11.86 -3.92
CA PRO A 74 31.62 12.15 -5.33
C PRO A 74 31.08 11.12 -6.32
N ASN A 75 30.93 9.87 -5.89
CA ASN A 75 30.39 8.79 -6.73
C ASN A 75 28.87 8.68 -6.65
N ASN A 76 28.20 9.59 -5.95
CA ASN A 76 26.73 9.67 -5.91
C ASN A 76 26.18 10.48 -7.10
N ARG A 77 26.55 10.09 -8.32
CA ARG A 77 26.18 10.74 -9.57
C ARG A 77 25.78 9.72 -10.63
N PHE A 78 24.77 10.09 -11.41
CA PHE A 78 24.33 9.28 -12.55
C PHE A 78 25.49 8.90 -13.49
N ALA A 79 26.40 9.84 -13.77
CA ALA A 79 27.55 9.58 -14.64
C ALA A 79 28.42 8.42 -14.15
N TRP A 80 28.66 8.32 -12.83
CA TRP A 80 29.42 7.21 -12.26
C TRP A 80 28.65 5.89 -12.36
N VAL A 81 27.36 5.90 -12.06
CA VAL A 81 26.50 4.69 -12.20
C VAL A 81 26.52 4.22 -13.65
N ARG A 82 26.28 5.12 -14.62
CA ARG A 82 26.34 4.81 -16.05
C ARG A 82 27.68 4.21 -16.46
N GLU A 83 28.79 4.75 -15.96
CA GLU A 83 30.13 4.23 -16.24
C GLU A 83 30.30 2.78 -15.78
N GLN A 84 29.84 2.44 -14.55
CA GLN A 84 29.90 1.07 -14.05
C GLN A 84 29.03 0.13 -14.90
N VAL A 85 27.81 0.55 -15.22
CA VAL A 85 26.89 -0.20 -16.07
C VAL A 85 27.50 -0.48 -17.46
N MET A 86 28.12 0.53 -18.08
CA MET A 86 28.78 0.37 -19.38
C MET A 86 29.98 -0.58 -19.35
N LYS A 87 30.63 -0.74 -18.21
CA LYS A 87 31.68 -1.73 -17.95
C LYS A 87 31.15 -3.14 -17.68
N GLY A 88 29.83 -3.29 -17.51
CA GLY A 88 29.21 -4.55 -17.10
C GLY A 88 29.43 -4.89 -15.61
N ASP A 89 29.88 -3.93 -14.80
CA ASP A 89 30.19 -4.12 -13.38
C ASP A 89 29.13 -3.43 -12.50
N TYR A 90 28.12 -4.19 -12.11
CA TYR A 90 27.05 -3.73 -11.26
C TYR A 90 27.36 -3.77 -9.75
N LEU A 91 28.34 -4.57 -9.36
CA LEU A 91 28.63 -4.78 -7.95
C LEU A 91 29.02 -3.50 -7.17
N PRO A 92 29.80 -2.56 -7.71
CA PRO A 92 30.08 -1.30 -7.04
C PRO A 92 28.81 -0.44 -6.84
N VAL A 93 27.87 -0.49 -7.79
CA VAL A 93 26.60 0.24 -7.72
C VAL A 93 25.76 -0.33 -6.58
N GLN A 94 25.56 -1.64 -6.54
CA GLN A 94 24.82 -2.30 -5.48
C GLN A 94 25.46 -2.07 -4.09
N LYS A 95 26.75 -2.19 -3.97
CA LYS A 95 27.46 -1.90 -2.71
C LYS A 95 27.27 -0.45 -2.24
N LYS A 96 27.14 0.49 -3.17
CA LYS A 96 26.98 1.90 -2.84
C LYS A 96 25.52 2.26 -2.51
N PHE A 97 24.56 1.75 -3.26
CA PHE A 97 23.17 2.21 -3.17
C PHE A 97 22.24 1.22 -2.48
N ASP A 98 22.41 -0.09 -2.66
CA ASP A 98 21.51 -1.09 -2.05
C ASP A 98 21.99 -1.51 -0.67
N HIS A 99 23.29 -1.78 -0.51
CA HIS A 99 23.84 -2.30 0.74
C HIS A 99 23.62 -1.39 1.97
N PRO A 100 23.72 -0.03 1.87
CA PRO A 100 23.44 0.84 3.00
C PRO A 100 22.00 0.71 3.52
N TYR A 101 21.02 0.52 2.66
CA TYR A 101 19.61 0.33 3.06
C TYR A 101 19.39 -0.97 3.85
N ASN A 102 20.26 -1.97 3.66
CA ASN A 102 20.22 -3.19 4.46
C ASN A 102 20.82 -3.00 5.86
N GLN A 103 21.58 -1.93 6.08
CA GLN A 103 22.33 -1.70 7.32
C GLN A 103 21.81 -0.50 8.11
N GLN A 104 21.32 0.52 7.41
CA GLN A 104 20.84 1.76 8.01
C GLN A 104 19.33 1.91 7.79
N PRO A 105 18.62 2.47 8.77
CA PRO A 105 17.16 2.55 8.69
C PRO A 105 16.64 3.58 7.70
N ALA A 106 17.42 4.60 7.36
CA ALA A 106 16.91 5.77 6.64
C ALA A 106 17.78 6.18 5.45
N PRO A 107 17.25 6.94 4.48
CA PRO A 107 15.83 7.19 4.27
C PRO A 107 15.11 5.96 3.69
N SER A 108 13.93 5.67 4.16
CA SER A 108 13.16 4.52 3.66
C SER A 108 11.65 4.73 3.83
N LYS A 109 10.87 4.02 3.04
CA LYS A 109 9.43 3.94 3.21
C LYS A 109 9.11 3.15 4.47
N ILE A 110 8.24 3.69 5.32
CA ILE A 110 7.74 3.01 6.52
C ILE A 110 6.52 2.18 6.12
N PRO A 111 6.44 0.90 6.50
CA PRO A 111 5.27 0.08 6.20
C PRO A 111 4.03 0.58 6.96
N GLY A 112 2.90 0.64 6.28
CA GLY A 112 1.59 0.83 6.89
C GLY A 112 1.02 -0.45 7.49
N ALA A 113 -0.10 -0.32 8.20
CA ALA A 113 -0.88 -1.47 8.66
C ALA A 113 -1.63 -2.14 7.50
N ALA A 114 -2.32 -3.24 7.79
CA ALA A 114 -3.23 -3.85 6.84
C ALA A 114 -4.55 -4.23 7.52
N LEU A 115 -5.62 -4.31 6.73
CA LEU A 115 -6.87 -4.93 7.13
C LEU A 115 -7.01 -6.29 6.46
N GLU A 116 -7.37 -7.31 7.21
CA GLU A 116 -7.62 -8.65 6.70
C GLU A 116 -9.03 -9.13 7.04
N PHE A 117 -9.68 -9.74 6.06
CA PHE A 117 -10.98 -10.41 6.21
C PHE A 117 -10.82 -11.89 5.89
N SER A 118 -11.22 -12.77 6.79
CA SER A 118 -11.13 -14.22 6.56
C SER A 118 -12.00 -14.65 5.38
N LEU A 119 -11.41 -15.38 4.44
CA LEU A 119 -12.09 -15.98 3.30
C LEU A 119 -12.48 -17.46 3.56
N GLU A 120 -12.26 -17.99 4.75
CA GLU A 120 -12.52 -19.42 5.04
C GLU A 120 -13.95 -19.86 4.72
N LYS A 121 -14.93 -18.95 4.89
CA LYS A 121 -16.34 -19.24 4.61
C LYS A 121 -16.81 -18.79 3.22
N LEU A 122 -16.07 -17.90 2.57
CA LEU A 122 -16.39 -17.35 1.26
C LEU A 122 -15.67 -18.07 0.12
N GLY A 123 -14.46 -18.58 0.38
CA GLY A 123 -13.55 -19.00 -0.67
C GLY A 123 -12.95 -17.82 -1.42
N SER A 124 -12.28 -18.11 -2.54
CA SER A 124 -11.79 -17.07 -3.46
C SER A 124 -12.96 -16.49 -4.26
N PRO A 125 -12.91 -15.19 -4.65
CA PRO A 125 -13.86 -14.66 -5.59
C PRO A 125 -13.71 -15.29 -6.97
N SER A 126 -14.76 -15.23 -7.77
CA SER A 126 -14.80 -15.72 -9.16
C SER A 126 -14.59 -14.62 -10.20
N ASP A 127 -14.61 -13.36 -9.77
CA ASP A 127 -14.34 -12.20 -10.60
C ASP A 127 -13.86 -11.03 -9.71
N VAL A 128 -12.84 -10.33 -10.17
CA VAL A 128 -12.31 -9.11 -9.54
C VAL A 128 -12.12 -8.05 -10.61
N HIS A 129 -12.83 -6.95 -10.48
CA HIS A 129 -12.88 -5.90 -11.49
C HIS A 129 -12.51 -4.53 -10.88
N LEU A 130 -11.58 -3.82 -11.48
CA LEU A 130 -11.30 -2.41 -11.19
C LEU A 130 -11.81 -1.55 -12.34
N TYR A 131 -12.87 -0.80 -12.08
CA TYR A 131 -13.46 0.16 -13.02
C TYR A 131 -12.65 1.46 -12.98
N LEU A 132 -11.88 1.73 -14.04
CA LEU A 132 -11.00 2.90 -14.08
C LEU A 132 -11.75 4.23 -14.20
N ASN A 133 -12.98 4.23 -14.68
CA ASN A 133 -13.80 5.45 -14.83
C ASN A 133 -14.24 6.06 -13.49
N ASN A 134 -14.34 5.25 -12.43
CA ASN A 134 -14.79 5.68 -11.09
C ASN A 134 -13.93 5.15 -9.95
N ALA A 135 -12.84 4.44 -10.27
CA ALA A 135 -11.90 3.85 -9.31
C ALA A 135 -12.58 2.88 -8.30
N LEU A 136 -13.66 2.22 -8.69
CA LEU A 136 -14.32 1.19 -7.91
C LEU A 136 -13.69 -0.16 -8.18
N CYS A 137 -13.26 -0.85 -7.13
CA CYS A 137 -12.89 -2.26 -7.21
C CYS A 137 -14.06 -3.11 -6.69
N GLU A 138 -14.48 -4.08 -7.47
CA GLU A 138 -15.55 -5.02 -7.14
C GLU A 138 -15.01 -6.45 -7.19
N ALA A 139 -15.33 -7.25 -6.17
CA ALA A 139 -15.07 -8.68 -6.18
C ALA A 139 -16.39 -9.42 -5.99
N THR A 140 -16.60 -10.47 -6.79
CA THR A 140 -17.82 -11.27 -6.80
C THR A 140 -17.51 -12.74 -6.54
N TRP A 141 -18.33 -13.40 -5.73
CA TRP A 141 -18.24 -14.82 -5.42
C TRP A 141 -19.36 -15.60 -6.08
N GLU A 142 -19.13 -16.88 -6.39
CA GLU A 142 -20.12 -17.76 -7.01
C GLU A 142 -21.44 -17.88 -6.22
N ASN A 143 -21.37 -17.71 -4.89
CA ASN A 143 -22.54 -17.75 -4.01
C ASN A 143 -23.36 -16.45 -4.03
N GLY A 144 -22.99 -15.47 -4.85
CA GLY A 144 -23.63 -14.17 -4.99
C GLY A 144 -23.20 -13.13 -3.96
N ALA A 145 -22.24 -13.42 -3.09
CA ALA A 145 -21.62 -12.41 -2.25
C ALA A 145 -20.80 -11.43 -3.11
N THR A 146 -20.76 -10.17 -2.70
CA THR A 146 -19.99 -9.12 -3.39
C THR A 146 -19.24 -8.25 -2.39
N LEU A 147 -18.10 -7.71 -2.83
CA LEU A 147 -17.37 -6.63 -2.18
C LEU A 147 -17.28 -5.46 -3.15
N LYS A 148 -17.61 -4.28 -2.68
CA LYS A 148 -17.34 -3.01 -3.37
C LYS A 148 -16.40 -2.19 -2.51
N THR A 149 -15.29 -1.72 -3.08
CA THR A 149 -14.28 -0.96 -2.34
C THR A 149 -13.66 0.12 -3.20
N PHE A 150 -13.37 1.25 -2.58
CA PHE A 150 -12.72 2.40 -3.22
C PHE A 150 -12.04 3.29 -2.18
N VAL A 151 -11.11 4.12 -2.61
CA VAL A 151 -10.56 5.24 -1.83
C VAL A 151 -11.26 6.53 -2.29
N HIS A 152 -11.73 7.34 -1.33
CA HIS A 152 -12.41 8.59 -1.64
C HIS A 152 -11.46 9.54 -2.40
N ALA A 153 -11.98 10.26 -3.40
CA ALA A 153 -11.15 11.04 -4.33
C ALA A 153 -10.29 12.12 -3.66
N THR A 154 -10.79 12.77 -2.60
CA THR A 154 -10.12 13.91 -1.94
C THR A 154 -9.87 13.71 -0.45
N GLU A 155 -10.62 12.83 0.21
CA GLU A 155 -10.49 12.56 1.64
C GLU A 155 -9.59 11.34 1.89
N PRO A 156 -8.79 11.30 2.97
CA PRO A 156 -7.93 10.16 3.28
C PRO A 156 -8.75 8.99 3.87
N VAL A 157 -9.78 8.55 3.16
CA VAL A 157 -10.74 7.53 3.59
C VAL A 157 -10.91 6.48 2.51
N GLY A 158 -10.81 5.21 2.88
CA GLY A 158 -11.21 4.07 2.06
C GLY A 158 -12.52 3.48 2.55
N TRP A 159 -13.31 2.92 1.63
CA TRP A 159 -14.58 2.27 1.89
C TRP A 159 -14.55 0.83 1.42
N PHE A 160 -15.21 -0.03 2.15
CA PHE A 160 -15.51 -1.39 1.73
C PHE A 160 -16.94 -1.76 2.16
N VAL A 161 -17.69 -2.34 1.24
CA VAL A 161 -19.07 -2.76 1.46
C VAL A 161 -19.20 -4.20 0.99
N PHE A 162 -19.54 -5.09 1.91
CA PHE A 162 -19.89 -6.46 1.59
C PHE A 162 -21.40 -6.62 1.51
N GLU A 163 -21.89 -7.30 0.48
CA GLU A 163 -23.32 -7.61 0.28
C GLU A 163 -23.50 -9.10 0.14
N ASN A 164 -24.66 -9.62 0.53
CA ASN A 164 -25.07 -11.02 0.40
C ASN A 164 -24.11 -12.03 1.07
N LEU A 165 -23.48 -11.63 2.17
CA LEU A 165 -22.59 -12.53 2.89
C LEU A 165 -23.35 -13.70 3.53
N PRO A 166 -22.86 -14.94 3.47
CA PRO A 166 -23.46 -16.10 4.14
C PRO A 166 -23.37 -16.02 5.66
N SER A 167 -22.43 -15.22 6.18
CA SER A 167 -22.26 -14.92 7.62
C SER A 167 -21.56 -13.59 7.79
N SER A 168 -21.65 -12.99 8.98
CA SER A 168 -20.91 -11.76 9.30
C SER A 168 -19.40 -11.98 9.15
N ILE A 169 -18.74 -10.97 8.61
CA ILE A 169 -17.28 -10.91 8.47
C ILE A 169 -16.78 -9.65 9.19
N THR A 170 -15.72 -9.80 9.96
CA THR A 170 -15.13 -8.70 10.73
C THR A 170 -13.68 -8.49 10.28
N PRO A 171 -13.23 -7.26 10.08
CA PRO A 171 -11.84 -7.01 9.77
C PRO A 171 -10.94 -7.29 10.97
N THR A 172 -9.75 -7.81 10.69
CA THR A 172 -8.63 -7.86 11.63
C THR A 172 -7.58 -6.84 11.18
N LEU A 173 -7.14 -5.98 12.08
CA LEU A 173 -6.06 -5.05 11.81
C LEU A 173 -4.72 -5.75 12.06
N ILE A 174 -3.89 -5.77 11.04
CA ILE A 174 -2.55 -6.37 11.09
C ILE A 174 -1.52 -5.23 11.16
N SER A 175 -0.80 -5.16 12.27
CA SER A 175 0.31 -4.19 12.41
C SER A 175 1.47 -4.54 11.48
N PRO A 176 2.30 -3.56 11.12
CA PRO A 176 3.56 -3.82 10.44
C PRO A 176 4.45 -4.78 11.24
N LYS A 177 5.36 -5.45 10.55
CA LYS A 177 6.31 -6.36 11.17
C LYS A 177 7.13 -5.65 12.24
N TYR A 178 7.25 -6.30 13.38
CA TYR A 178 8.09 -5.88 14.48
C TYR A 178 8.76 -7.09 15.09
N SER A 179 9.97 -7.40 14.66
CA SER A 179 10.67 -8.60 15.13
C SER A 179 11.33 -8.38 16.49
N THR A 180 11.30 -9.42 17.31
CA THR A 180 11.93 -9.44 18.63
C THR A 180 13.30 -10.12 18.62
N GLY A 181 13.72 -10.67 17.50
CA GLY A 181 15.01 -11.35 17.29
C GLY A 181 16.01 -10.51 16.50
N GLY A 182 17.30 -10.86 16.57
CA GLY A 182 18.40 -10.18 15.84
C GLY A 182 18.42 -10.57 14.36
N ASP A 183 17.38 -10.21 13.62
CA ASP A 183 17.14 -10.74 12.31
C ASP A 183 17.85 -9.98 11.19
N LYS A 184 18.17 -10.76 10.16
CA LYS A 184 18.62 -10.26 8.86
C LYS A 184 17.65 -9.21 8.32
N ALA A 185 18.18 -8.20 7.67
CA ALA A 185 17.36 -7.24 6.94
C ALA A 185 16.38 -8.00 6.06
N GLY A 186 15.07 -7.77 6.26
CA GLY A 186 14.05 -8.27 5.35
C GLY A 186 14.33 -7.73 3.95
N ASN A 187 13.92 -8.46 2.93
CA ASN A 187 13.97 -7.92 1.59
C ASN A 187 12.91 -6.80 1.46
N SER A 188 13.07 -5.94 0.47
CA SER A 188 12.13 -4.83 0.21
C SER A 188 10.71 -5.30 -0.10
N VAL A 189 10.55 -6.55 -0.50
CA VAL A 189 9.29 -7.19 -0.86
C VAL A 189 8.44 -7.52 0.37
N GLU A 190 9.07 -7.94 1.47
CA GLU A 190 8.37 -8.30 2.72
C GLU A 190 8.03 -7.07 3.59
N GLY A 191 8.48 -5.90 3.18
CA GLY A 191 8.37 -4.68 3.96
C GLY A 191 9.49 -4.55 5.00
N GLN A 192 9.66 -3.34 5.50
CA GLN A 192 10.67 -3.02 6.51
C GLN A 192 10.18 -3.44 7.90
N ASP A 193 11.12 -3.89 8.71
CA ASP A 193 10.89 -4.19 10.11
C ASP A 193 11.03 -2.92 10.95
N LEU A 194 9.97 -2.49 11.62
CA LEU A 194 9.96 -1.24 12.39
C LEU A 194 10.99 -1.22 13.51
N ARG A 195 11.29 -2.36 14.13
CA ARG A 195 12.33 -2.45 15.14
C ARG A 195 13.71 -2.19 14.54
N ARG A 196 13.97 -2.74 13.37
CA ARG A 196 15.24 -2.50 12.65
C ARG A 196 15.39 -1.02 12.27
N LEU A 197 14.28 -0.35 11.92
CA LEU A 197 14.24 1.07 11.66
C LEU A 197 14.39 1.92 12.93
N GLY A 198 14.38 1.31 14.12
CA GLY A 198 14.55 2.00 15.40
C GLY A 198 13.26 2.58 15.98
N TYR A 199 12.09 2.19 15.45
CA TYR A 199 10.80 2.60 15.99
C TYR A 199 10.39 1.74 17.19
N LYS A 200 9.50 2.28 18.02
CA LYS A 200 8.77 1.50 19.00
C LYS A 200 7.71 0.66 18.30
N GLN A 201 7.32 -0.43 18.93
CA GLN A 201 6.18 -1.21 18.45
C GLN A 201 4.91 -0.36 18.54
N GLY A 202 4.14 -0.33 17.46
CA GLY A 202 2.84 0.32 17.44
C GLY A 202 1.83 -0.45 18.29
N THR A 203 0.77 0.25 18.70
CA THR A 203 -0.33 -0.32 19.50
C THR A 203 -1.59 -0.44 18.66
N ILE A 204 -2.39 -1.47 18.98
CA ILE A 204 -3.74 -1.64 18.44
C ILE A 204 -4.71 -1.52 19.60
N ASP A 205 -5.67 -0.61 19.46
CA ASP A 205 -6.78 -0.43 20.38
C ASP A 205 -8.08 -0.80 19.66
N GLU A 206 -8.92 -1.60 20.29
CA GLU A 206 -10.17 -2.08 19.71
C GLU A 206 -11.32 -1.84 20.69
N ASP A 207 -12.42 -1.29 20.18
CA ASP A 207 -13.70 -1.21 20.84
C ASP A 207 -14.81 -1.83 19.97
N ALA A 208 -16.06 -1.78 20.40
CA ALA A 208 -17.18 -2.45 19.72
C ALA A 208 -17.37 -2.01 18.23
N ASN A 209 -16.90 -0.82 17.86
CA ASN A 209 -17.17 -0.20 16.56
C ASN A 209 -15.91 0.35 15.87
N ARG A 210 -14.74 0.24 16.49
CA ARG A 210 -13.54 0.86 15.98
C ARG A 210 -12.30 0.05 16.33
N ILE A 211 -11.43 -0.15 15.36
CA ILE A 211 -10.07 -0.65 15.53
C ILE A 211 -9.13 0.48 15.16
N THR A 212 -8.18 0.80 16.02
CA THR A 212 -7.21 1.87 15.80
C THR A 212 -5.79 1.31 15.89
N TYR A 213 -4.96 1.66 14.94
CA TYR A 213 -3.52 1.42 15.01
C TYR A 213 -2.81 2.76 15.21
N HIS A 214 -1.95 2.81 16.22
CA HIS A 214 -1.11 3.96 16.49
C HIS A 214 0.36 3.58 16.39
N GLN A 215 1.11 4.31 15.58
CA GLN A 215 2.56 4.17 15.37
C GLN A 215 3.23 5.53 15.53
N GLU A 216 4.14 5.65 16.51
CA GLU A 216 5.00 6.84 16.60
C GLU A 216 5.94 6.87 15.40
N GLY A 217 5.93 7.96 14.64
CA GLY A 217 6.87 8.23 13.57
C GLY A 217 8.10 9.00 14.03
N TRP A 218 9.14 9.05 13.22
CA TRP A 218 10.27 9.94 13.43
C TRP A 218 9.83 11.37 13.08
N ASN A 219 10.07 12.33 13.96
CA ASN A 219 9.62 13.74 13.87
C ASN A 219 8.13 13.99 14.14
N GLY A 220 7.45 13.09 14.83
CA GLY A 220 6.09 13.33 15.31
C GLY A 220 4.99 13.26 14.25
N PHE A 221 5.23 12.51 13.17
CA PHE A 221 4.19 12.13 12.22
C PHE A 221 3.42 10.92 12.71
#